data_8c1620bf2ff74ed18fff16c93c2648eb
#
_entry.id   8c1620bf2ff74ed18fff16c93c2648eb
#
_cell.length_a   1.000
_cell.length_b   1.000
_cell.length_c   1.000
_cell.angle_alpha   90.00
_cell.angle_beta   90.00
_cell.angle_gamma   90.00
#
_symmetry.space_group_name_H-M   'P 1'
#
loop_
_entity.id
_entity.type
_entity.pdbx_description
1 polymer ?
#
loop_
_entity_poly.entity_id
_entity_poly.type
_entity_poly.pdbx_seq_one_letter_code
_entity_poly.pdbx_strand_id
1 'polypeptide(L)'
;MSVNNQLPLIQALEELGLAVITKEELQFFQNLHPSTFVFQISTQEARELISPYMAYTKSQLGQDLFALAASKTSSPGYFVEFGATDGVSLSNTWLLEQKLGWTGILAEPAKAWHSRLKANRNCIIDTRCVSNTTGEIVKFLEVNQSGEGSPVLSGLKEFADNGDWASKIRQEESIEHSVETVTLECLLNEHEAPEEIQFLSIDTEGSEFNIIKDFNFQRRKINAICIEHNYVEENRKAINALLTSNGYHQIAKGLTKWDDWYILGRGQ
;
A
#
# COMPACT_ATOMS: atom_id res chain seq x y z
N MET A 1 6.13 -37.15 -6.93
CA MET A 1 4.75 -37.61 -6.63
C MET A 1 3.98 -37.61 -7.93
N SER A 2 3.26 -38.69 -8.24
CA SER A 2 2.52 -38.77 -9.51
C SER A 2 1.31 -37.84 -9.48
N VAL A 3 0.96 -37.25 -10.64
CA VAL A 3 -0.13 -36.32 -10.82
C VAL A 3 -1.47 -36.82 -10.22
N ASN A 4 -1.70 -38.10 -10.20
CA ASN A 4 -2.93 -38.72 -9.68
C ASN A 4 -3.13 -38.59 -8.15
N ASN A 5 -2.06 -38.37 -7.35
CA ASN A 5 -2.20 -38.17 -5.90
C ASN A 5 -2.47 -36.70 -5.49
N GLN A 6 -2.44 -35.77 -6.42
CA GLN A 6 -2.64 -34.34 -6.15
C GLN A 6 -4.07 -33.86 -6.44
N LEU A 7 -4.84 -34.61 -7.24
CA LEU A 7 -6.23 -34.24 -7.61
C LEU A 7 -7.13 -33.90 -6.41
N PRO A 8 -7.19 -34.69 -5.34
CA PRO A 8 -8.03 -34.40 -4.19
C PRO A 8 -7.61 -33.13 -3.44
N LEU A 9 -6.31 -32.84 -3.41
CA LEU A 9 -5.80 -31.63 -2.76
C LEU A 9 -6.13 -30.38 -3.58
N ILE A 10 -5.96 -30.44 -4.90
CA ILE A 10 -6.32 -29.36 -5.82
C ILE A 10 -7.81 -29.05 -5.71
N GLN A 11 -8.66 -30.05 -5.75
CA GLN A 11 -10.10 -29.89 -5.64
C GLN A 11 -10.53 -29.30 -4.30
N ALA A 12 -9.92 -29.72 -3.18
CA ALA A 12 -10.18 -29.13 -1.87
C ALA A 12 -9.73 -27.67 -1.77
N LEU A 13 -8.64 -27.30 -2.44
CA LEU A 13 -8.18 -25.91 -2.49
C LEU A 13 -9.11 -25.01 -3.35
N GLU A 14 -9.61 -25.54 -4.47
CA GLU A 14 -10.59 -24.85 -5.31
C GLU A 14 -11.92 -24.60 -4.58
N GLU A 15 -12.40 -25.58 -3.80
CA GLU A 15 -13.60 -25.43 -2.95
C GLU A 15 -13.41 -24.34 -1.88
N LEU A 16 -12.19 -24.06 -1.46
CA LEU A 16 -11.81 -22.95 -0.57
C LEU A 16 -11.58 -21.62 -1.31
N GLY A 17 -11.82 -21.58 -2.62
CA GLY A 17 -11.56 -20.41 -3.45
C GLY A 17 -10.06 -20.14 -3.68
N LEU A 18 -9.20 -21.15 -3.49
CA LEU A 18 -7.76 -21.06 -3.71
C LEU A 18 -7.39 -21.70 -5.05
N ALA A 19 -6.54 -21.04 -5.82
CA ALA A 19 -5.96 -21.59 -7.03
C ALA A 19 -4.56 -22.13 -6.77
N VAL A 20 -4.27 -23.32 -7.33
CA VAL A 20 -2.90 -23.87 -7.37
C VAL A 20 -2.29 -23.47 -8.69
N ILE A 21 -1.20 -22.70 -8.65
CA ILE A 21 -0.44 -22.29 -9.82
C ILE A 21 0.98 -22.89 -9.78
N THR A 22 1.56 -23.11 -10.95
CA THR A 22 2.96 -23.54 -11.08
C THR A 22 3.92 -22.40 -10.75
N LYS A 23 5.19 -22.72 -10.54
CA LYS A 23 6.23 -21.68 -10.37
C LYS A 23 6.38 -20.80 -11.62
N GLU A 24 6.21 -21.40 -12.79
CA GLU A 24 6.25 -20.70 -14.08
C GLU A 24 5.08 -19.72 -14.24
N GLU A 25 3.87 -20.14 -13.86
CA GLU A 25 2.70 -19.28 -13.85
C GLU A 25 2.86 -18.15 -12.83
N LEU A 26 3.35 -18.43 -11.62
CA LEU A 26 3.65 -17.40 -10.63
C LEU A 26 4.66 -16.38 -11.18
N GLN A 27 5.75 -16.84 -11.80
CA GLN A 27 6.74 -15.96 -12.41
C GLN A 27 6.16 -15.14 -13.56
N PHE A 28 5.27 -15.74 -14.37
CA PHE A 28 4.57 -15.03 -15.44
C PHE A 28 3.71 -13.89 -14.86
N PHE A 29 2.88 -14.17 -13.84
CA PHE A 29 2.06 -13.13 -13.20
C PHE A 29 2.91 -12.01 -12.58
N GLN A 30 4.02 -12.35 -11.94
CA GLN A 30 4.93 -11.36 -11.34
C GLN A 30 5.62 -10.45 -12.37
N ASN A 31 5.73 -10.88 -13.62
CA ASN A 31 6.33 -10.12 -14.70
C ASN A 31 5.31 -9.38 -15.59
N LEU A 32 4.02 -9.54 -15.34
CA LEU A 32 2.99 -8.80 -16.06
C LEU A 32 3.06 -7.31 -15.72
N HIS A 33 2.75 -6.48 -16.70
CA HIS A 33 2.51 -5.05 -16.42
C HIS A 33 1.40 -4.91 -15.35
N PRO A 34 1.50 -3.96 -14.41
CA PRO A 34 0.54 -3.82 -13.29
C PRO A 34 -0.93 -3.85 -13.71
N SER A 35 -1.28 -3.14 -14.78
CA SER A 35 -2.64 -3.14 -15.31
C SER A 35 -3.10 -4.54 -15.76
N THR A 36 -2.23 -5.29 -16.42
CA THR A 36 -2.53 -6.64 -16.91
C THR A 36 -2.63 -7.63 -15.76
N PHE A 37 -1.74 -7.52 -14.77
CA PHE A 37 -1.74 -8.38 -13.61
C PHE A 37 -3.07 -8.27 -12.85
N VAL A 38 -3.46 -7.05 -12.44
CA VAL A 38 -4.72 -6.83 -11.71
C VAL A 38 -5.93 -7.26 -12.53
N PHE A 39 -5.93 -6.98 -13.84
CA PHE A 39 -6.99 -7.42 -14.74
C PHE A 39 -7.14 -8.95 -14.75
N GLN A 40 -6.04 -9.70 -14.81
CA GLN A 40 -6.07 -11.16 -14.85
C GLN A 40 -6.63 -11.79 -13.58
N ILE A 41 -6.29 -11.26 -12.41
CA ILE A 41 -6.74 -11.78 -11.12
C ILE A 41 -8.14 -11.29 -10.70
N SER A 42 -8.73 -10.34 -11.43
CA SER A 42 -10.02 -9.72 -11.10
C SER A 42 -11.22 -10.54 -11.60
N THR A 43 -12.35 -10.40 -10.91
CA THR A 43 -13.64 -10.91 -11.42
C THR A 43 -14.07 -10.19 -12.69
N GLN A 44 -15.06 -10.70 -13.39
CA GLN A 44 -15.57 -10.08 -14.63
C GLN A 44 -16.06 -8.65 -14.38
N GLU A 45 -16.86 -8.44 -13.35
CA GLU A 45 -17.39 -7.13 -12.99
C GLU A 45 -16.27 -6.13 -12.67
N ALA A 46 -15.24 -6.59 -11.95
CA ALA A 46 -14.08 -5.77 -11.65
C ALA A 46 -13.25 -5.45 -12.91
N ARG A 47 -13.12 -6.40 -13.85
CA ARG A 47 -12.46 -6.15 -15.15
C ARG A 47 -13.18 -5.09 -15.97
N GLU A 48 -14.48 -5.14 -16.03
CA GLU A 48 -15.29 -4.13 -16.72
C GLU A 48 -15.10 -2.74 -16.11
N LEU A 49 -15.01 -2.67 -14.77
CA LEU A 49 -14.79 -1.44 -14.04
C LEU A 49 -13.40 -0.85 -14.27
N ILE A 50 -12.34 -1.66 -14.21
CA ILE A 50 -10.96 -1.17 -14.32
C ILE A 50 -10.48 -0.98 -15.77
N SER A 51 -11.10 -1.67 -16.73
CA SER A 51 -10.64 -1.70 -18.13
C SER A 51 -10.40 -0.31 -18.75
N PRO A 52 -11.30 0.69 -18.57
CA PRO A 52 -11.09 2.03 -19.14
C PRO A 52 -9.86 2.77 -18.57
N TYR A 53 -9.36 2.32 -17.42
CA TYR A 53 -8.33 3.02 -16.64
C TYR A 53 -6.96 2.35 -16.67
N MET A 54 -6.86 1.13 -17.21
CA MET A 54 -5.62 0.33 -17.22
C MET A 54 -4.39 1.07 -17.76
N ALA A 55 -4.57 1.92 -18.78
CA ALA A 55 -3.48 2.69 -19.39
C ALA A 55 -3.02 3.90 -18.55
N TYR A 56 -3.74 4.24 -17.49
CA TYR A 56 -3.48 5.42 -16.66
C TYR A 56 -2.82 5.10 -15.33
N THR A 57 -2.69 3.82 -14.96
CA THR A 57 -2.04 3.42 -13.70
C THR A 57 -0.63 4.01 -13.59
N LYS A 58 -0.30 4.47 -12.40
CA LYS A 58 1.03 4.98 -12.03
C LYS A 58 1.68 4.13 -10.95
N SER A 59 0.91 3.27 -10.30
CA SER A 59 1.38 2.41 -9.24
C SER A 59 2.31 1.30 -9.74
N GLN A 60 3.19 0.83 -8.87
CA GLN A 60 4.20 -0.17 -9.21
C GLN A 60 3.60 -1.55 -9.50
N LEU A 61 2.53 -1.92 -8.80
CA LEU A 61 1.91 -3.25 -8.87
C LEU A 61 0.43 -3.21 -9.26
N GLY A 62 -0.14 -2.02 -9.57
CA GLY A 62 -1.56 -1.85 -9.88
C GLY A 62 -2.43 -1.65 -8.63
N GLN A 63 -1.86 -1.11 -7.55
CA GLN A 63 -2.58 -0.84 -6.30
C GLN A 63 -3.77 0.10 -6.51
N ASP A 64 -3.65 1.10 -7.40
CA ASP A 64 -4.74 1.99 -7.81
C ASP A 64 -5.87 1.25 -8.54
N LEU A 65 -5.55 0.33 -9.43
CA LEU A 65 -6.54 -0.53 -10.10
C LEU A 65 -7.18 -1.52 -9.14
N PHE A 66 -6.39 -2.06 -8.20
CA PHE A 66 -6.92 -2.90 -7.13
C PHE A 66 -7.90 -2.12 -6.25
N ALA A 67 -7.57 -0.90 -5.84
CA ALA A 67 -8.47 -0.04 -5.07
C ALA A 67 -9.79 0.19 -5.79
N LEU A 68 -9.75 0.48 -7.09
CA LEU A 68 -10.95 0.64 -7.93
C LEU A 68 -11.76 -0.67 -8.01
N ALA A 69 -11.10 -1.81 -8.25
CA ALA A 69 -11.76 -3.12 -8.30
C ALA A 69 -12.44 -3.46 -6.96
N ALA A 70 -11.78 -3.19 -5.83
CA ALA A 70 -12.29 -3.43 -4.49
C ALA A 70 -13.48 -2.52 -4.14
N SER A 71 -13.53 -1.29 -4.65
CA SER A 71 -14.64 -0.35 -4.44
C SER A 71 -15.94 -0.81 -5.08
N LYS A 72 -15.86 -1.63 -6.13
CA LYS A 72 -17.00 -2.15 -6.94
C LYS A 72 -17.87 -1.07 -7.59
N THR A 73 -17.37 0.15 -7.68
CA THR A 73 -18.07 1.30 -8.25
C THR A 73 -17.08 2.30 -8.84
N SER A 74 -17.49 3.03 -9.86
CA SER A 74 -16.74 4.19 -10.38
C SER A 74 -17.09 5.50 -9.66
N SER A 75 -17.98 5.46 -8.67
CA SER A 75 -18.32 6.65 -7.87
C SER A 75 -17.07 7.13 -7.10
N PRO A 76 -16.93 8.45 -6.91
CA PRO A 76 -15.83 9.00 -6.12
C PRO A 76 -15.76 8.38 -4.72
N GLY A 77 -14.55 8.03 -4.30
CA GLY A 77 -14.25 7.47 -2.99
C GLY A 77 -13.27 8.34 -2.22
N TYR A 78 -12.82 7.83 -1.08
CA TYR A 78 -11.81 8.47 -0.25
C TYR A 78 -10.60 7.56 -0.09
N PHE A 79 -9.41 8.12 -0.32
CA PHE A 79 -8.15 7.40 -0.16
C PHE A 79 -7.25 8.03 0.90
N VAL A 80 -6.31 7.24 1.39
CA VAL A 80 -5.19 7.69 2.22
C VAL A 80 -3.94 7.00 1.70
N GLU A 81 -2.86 7.76 1.44
CA GLU A 81 -1.59 7.22 0.94
C GLU A 81 -0.43 7.82 1.74
N PHE A 82 0.43 6.97 2.27
CA PHE A 82 1.67 7.33 2.95
C PHE A 82 2.87 6.92 2.10
N GLY A 83 3.90 7.78 2.07
CA GLY A 83 5.00 7.66 1.12
C GLY A 83 4.61 8.15 -0.28
N ALA A 84 3.89 9.28 -0.34
CA ALA A 84 3.29 9.78 -1.58
C ALA A 84 4.29 10.35 -2.59
N THR A 85 5.54 10.55 -2.22
CA THR A 85 6.64 11.07 -3.04
C THR A 85 6.27 12.35 -3.80
N ASP A 86 6.47 12.41 -5.12
CA ASP A 86 6.08 13.55 -5.96
C ASP A 86 4.57 13.59 -6.31
N GLY A 87 3.80 12.60 -5.84
CA GLY A 87 2.36 12.47 -6.06
C GLY A 87 1.95 11.93 -7.43
N VAL A 88 2.89 11.57 -8.30
CA VAL A 88 2.64 11.00 -9.65
C VAL A 88 3.41 9.72 -9.85
N SER A 89 4.73 9.81 -9.69
CA SER A 89 5.63 8.66 -9.90
C SER A 89 5.37 7.62 -8.84
N LEU A 90 5.04 6.40 -9.26
CA LEU A 90 4.74 5.26 -8.38
C LEU A 90 3.51 5.43 -7.47
N SER A 91 2.75 6.54 -7.60
CA SER A 91 1.61 6.82 -6.73
C SER A 91 0.50 5.76 -6.87
N ASN A 92 0.02 5.31 -5.74
CA ASN A 92 -1.07 4.33 -5.61
C ASN A 92 -2.46 4.98 -5.63
N THR A 93 -2.55 6.32 -5.75
CA THR A 93 -3.83 7.05 -5.71
C THR A 93 -3.96 8.14 -6.79
N TRP A 94 -2.92 8.39 -7.60
CA TRP A 94 -2.98 9.40 -8.65
C TRP A 94 -4.13 9.16 -9.64
N LEU A 95 -4.30 7.93 -10.09
CA LEU A 95 -5.39 7.54 -11.00
C LEU A 95 -6.75 7.80 -10.36
N LEU A 96 -6.91 7.46 -9.08
CA LEU A 96 -8.17 7.61 -8.34
C LEU A 96 -8.57 9.08 -8.26
N GLU A 97 -7.64 9.98 -7.95
CA GLU A 97 -7.90 11.42 -7.92
C GLU A 97 -8.13 11.99 -9.32
N GLN A 98 -7.18 11.79 -10.23
CA GLN A 98 -7.12 12.50 -11.51
C GLN A 98 -8.12 12.00 -12.55
N LYS A 99 -8.56 10.74 -12.46
CA LYS A 99 -9.43 10.11 -13.45
C LYS A 99 -10.82 9.78 -12.90
N LEU A 100 -10.95 9.60 -11.60
CA LEU A 100 -12.19 9.14 -10.97
C LEU A 100 -12.77 10.16 -9.99
N GLY A 101 -12.07 11.29 -9.75
CA GLY A 101 -12.54 12.36 -8.88
C GLY A 101 -12.59 11.97 -7.39
N TRP A 102 -11.81 10.96 -7.00
CA TRP A 102 -11.67 10.63 -5.59
C TRP A 102 -10.94 11.76 -4.86
N THR A 103 -11.17 11.87 -3.56
CA THR A 103 -10.43 12.80 -2.69
C THR A 103 -9.75 12.02 -1.56
N GLY A 104 -8.86 12.67 -0.83
CA GLY A 104 -8.17 11.96 0.25
C GLY A 104 -7.04 12.75 0.88
N ILE A 105 -6.17 12.01 1.57
CA ILE A 105 -5.00 12.53 2.29
C ILE A 105 -3.75 11.83 1.76
N LEU A 106 -2.72 12.62 1.47
CA LEU A 106 -1.36 12.16 1.22
C LEU A 106 -0.48 12.59 2.38
N ALA A 107 0.36 11.69 2.90
CA ALA A 107 1.38 12.04 3.87
C ALA A 107 2.77 11.78 3.29
N GLU A 108 3.65 12.83 3.35
CA GLU A 108 5.01 12.75 2.81
C GLU A 108 5.96 13.63 3.64
N PRO A 109 6.78 13.04 4.51
CA PRO A 109 7.72 13.79 5.34
C PRO A 109 8.99 14.25 4.62
N ALA A 110 9.40 13.62 3.51
CA ALA A 110 10.61 13.97 2.78
C ALA A 110 10.46 15.31 2.05
N LYS A 111 11.24 16.30 2.46
CA LYS A 111 11.18 17.68 1.96
C LYS A 111 11.48 17.80 0.46
N ALA A 112 12.29 16.89 -0.06
CA ALA A 112 12.62 16.83 -1.49
C ALA A 112 11.38 16.73 -2.39
N TRP A 113 10.29 16.16 -1.88
CA TRP A 113 9.07 15.95 -2.64
C TRP A 113 8.04 17.07 -2.52
N HIS A 114 8.04 17.85 -1.43
CA HIS A 114 6.94 18.76 -1.09
C HIS A 114 6.53 19.72 -2.20
N SER A 115 7.49 20.31 -2.91
CA SER A 115 7.18 21.28 -3.99
C SER A 115 6.47 20.60 -5.16
N ARG A 116 6.97 19.42 -5.59
CA ARG A 116 6.37 18.66 -6.69
C ARG A 116 5.03 18.06 -6.30
N LEU A 117 4.94 17.48 -5.09
CA LEU A 117 3.72 16.91 -4.56
C LEU A 117 2.58 17.94 -4.55
N LYS A 118 2.83 19.15 -4.01
CA LYS A 118 1.85 20.25 -3.99
C LYS A 118 1.47 20.77 -5.37
N ALA A 119 2.36 20.69 -6.34
CA ALA A 119 2.07 21.08 -7.72
C ALA A 119 1.25 20.00 -8.49
N ASN A 120 1.39 18.75 -8.12
CA ASN A 120 0.83 17.61 -8.85
C ASN A 120 -0.52 17.13 -8.32
N ARG A 121 -0.88 17.46 -7.06
CA ARG A 121 -2.06 16.90 -6.39
C ARG A 121 -2.93 18.03 -5.80
N ASN A 122 -4.24 17.80 -5.80
CA ASN A 122 -5.23 18.76 -5.28
C ASN A 122 -5.87 18.28 -3.96
N CYS A 123 -5.64 17.02 -3.57
CA CYS A 123 -6.11 16.48 -2.30
C CYS A 123 -5.34 17.07 -1.11
N ILE A 124 -5.69 16.66 0.09
CA ILE A 124 -5.02 17.09 1.32
C ILE A 124 -3.59 16.52 1.34
N ILE A 125 -2.62 17.37 1.66
CA ILE A 125 -1.21 17.00 1.80
C ILE A 125 -0.76 17.32 3.22
N ASP A 126 -0.39 16.29 3.97
CA ASP A 126 0.26 16.41 5.27
C ASP A 126 1.77 16.13 5.12
N THR A 127 2.60 16.96 5.73
CA THR A 127 4.05 16.82 5.66
C THR A 127 4.68 16.22 6.92
N ARG A 128 3.84 15.77 7.85
CA ARG A 128 4.28 15.05 9.04
C ARG A 128 4.54 13.58 8.72
N CYS A 129 5.31 12.95 9.56
CA CYS A 129 5.55 11.50 9.48
C CYS A 129 4.43 10.75 10.21
N VAL A 130 3.74 9.87 9.50
CA VAL A 130 2.73 9.02 10.15
C VAL A 130 3.43 7.95 10.99
N SER A 131 3.04 7.83 12.25
CA SER A 131 3.65 6.93 13.23
C SER A 131 2.61 6.49 14.27
N ASN A 132 3.07 5.85 15.37
CA ASN A 132 2.21 5.47 16.49
C ASN A 132 2.03 6.56 17.56
N THR A 133 2.68 7.71 17.41
CA THR A 133 2.57 8.86 18.32
C THR A 133 2.29 10.13 17.55
N THR A 134 1.65 11.11 18.21
CA THR A 134 1.36 12.43 17.65
C THR A 134 2.13 13.50 18.41
N GLY A 135 2.74 14.45 17.66
CA GLY A 135 3.40 15.63 18.22
C GLY A 135 4.84 15.39 18.70
N GLU A 136 5.40 14.22 18.45
CA GLU A 136 6.81 13.95 18.72
C GLU A 136 7.69 14.46 17.59
N ILE A 137 8.89 14.93 17.94
CA ILE A 137 9.93 15.30 16.97
C ILE A 137 10.93 14.15 16.88
N VAL A 138 10.89 13.48 15.73
CA VAL A 138 11.72 12.30 15.47
C VAL A 138 12.75 12.56 14.37
N LYS A 139 13.73 11.67 14.25
CA LYS A 139 14.76 11.72 13.20
C LYS A 139 14.30 10.99 11.96
N PHE A 140 14.37 11.67 10.83
CA PHE A 140 14.06 11.17 9.51
C PHE A 140 15.31 11.18 8.64
N LEU A 141 15.56 10.11 7.92
CA LEU A 141 16.65 9.97 6.97
C LEU A 141 16.11 10.21 5.56
N GLU A 142 16.42 11.36 4.99
CA GLU A 142 16.09 11.69 3.62
C GLU A 142 17.24 11.27 2.71
N VAL A 143 17.02 10.24 1.90
CA VAL A 143 18.04 9.68 1.02
C VAL A 143 18.31 10.65 -0.14
N ASN A 144 19.59 10.89 -0.41
CA ASN A 144 20.02 11.76 -1.50
C ASN A 144 19.80 11.06 -2.86
N GLN A 145 19.60 11.87 -3.90
CA GLN A 145 19.56 11.37 -5.27
C GLN A 145 20.98 11.27 -5.80
N SER A 146 21.74 10.26 -5.34
CA SER A 146 23.13 10.02 -5.71
C SER A 146 23.44 8.53 -5.66
N GLY A 147 24.31 8.05 -6.53
CA GLY A 147 24.68 6.64 -6.56
C GLY A 147 23.46 5.72 -6.78
N GLU A 148 23.22 4.83 -5.83
CA GLU A 148 22.03 3.95 -5.76
C GLU A 148 20.89 4.60 -4.95
N GLY A 149 21.14 5.76 -4.31
CA GLY A 149 20.18 6.47 -3.48
C GLY A 149 19.08 7.16 -4.28
N SER A 150 17.89 7.10 -3.73
CA SER A 150 16.73 7.86 -4.21
C SER A 150 15.88 8.29 -3.02
N PRO A 151 15.32 9.52 -3.02
CA PRO A 151 14.44 9.96 -1.94
C PRO A 151 13.20 9.09 -1.71
N VAL A 152 12.85 8.17 -2.62
CA VAL A 152 11.79 7.17 -2.42
C VAL A 152 12.13 6.18 -1.29
N LEU A 153 13.40 5.99 -0.97
CA LEU A 153 13.88 5.09 0.07
C LEU A 153 13.99 5.76 1.46
N SER A 154 13.50 7.00 1.58
CA SER A 154 13.58 7.79 2.80
C SER A 154 12.64 7.25 3.87
N GLY A 155 13.07 7.28 5.14
CA GLY A 155 12.26 6.73 6.23
C GLY A 155 12.70 7.22 7.61
N LEU A 156 11.98 6.79 8.63
CA LEU A 156 12.34 7.06 10.01
C LEU A 156 13.68 6.39 10.37
N LYS A 157 14.57 7.15 11.04
CA LYS A 157 15.88 6.64 11.48
C LYS A 157 15.77 5.39 12.35
N GLU A 158 14.74 5.29 13.15
CA GLU A 158 14.48 4.14 14.02
C GLU A 158 14.31 2.83 13.23
N PHE A 159 13.75 2.91 12.03
CA PHE A 159 13.50 1.77 11.13
C PHE A 159 14.52 1.65 9.99
N ALA A 160 15.55 2.49 9.97
CA ALA A 160 16.54 2.52 8.87
C ALA A 160 17.32 1.22 8.71
N ASP A 161 17.45 0.44 9.78
CA ASP A 161 18.11 -0.88 9.80
C ASP A 161 17.09 -1.99 10.06
N ASN A 162 16.07 -2.08 9.22
CA ASN A 162 15.00 -3.08 9.33
C ASN A 162 15.33 -4.41 8.64
N GLY A 163 16.53 -4.54 8.04
CA GLY A 163 16.99 -5.74 7.37
C GLY A 163 16.53 -5.87 5.91
N ASP A 164 15.92 -4.84 5.34
CA ASP A 164 15.61 -4.80 3.91
C ASP A 164 16.86 -4.46 3.06
N TRP A 165 16.70 -4.53 1.74
CA TRP A 165 17.78 -4.27 0.79
C TRP A 165 18.27 -2.81 0.77
N ALA A 166 17.43 -1.85 1.20
CA ALA A 166 17.73 -0.42 1.19
C ALA A 166 18.34 0.09 2.50
N SER A 167 18.39 -0.74 3.56
CA SER A 167 18.90 -0.35 4.88
C SER A 167 20.29 0.32 4.83
N LYS A 168 21.20 -0.22 4.02
CA LYS A 168 22.55 0.35 3.86
C LYS A 168 22.50 1.71 3.17
N ILE A 169 21.70 1.87 2.14
CA ILE A 169 21.54 3.14 1.38
C ILE A 169 21.00 4.21 2.33
N ARG A 170 19.96 3.89 3.11
CA ARG A 170 19.40 4.83 4.11
C ARG A 170 20.43 5.30 5.12
N GLN A 171 21.31 4.41 5.58
CA GLN A 171 22.35 4.76 6.56
C GLN A 171 23.50 5.58 5.97
N GLU A 172 23.93 5.28 4.75
CA GLU A 172 25.15 5.84 4.16
C GLU A 172 24.89 7.05 3.24
N GLU A 173 23.71 7.12 2.58
CA GLU A 173 23.43 8.10 1.52
C GLU A 173 22.30 9.10 1.90
N SER A 174 22.03 9.32 3.18
CA SER A 174 20.95 10.20 3.62
C SER A 174 21.42 11.44 4.38
N ILE A 175 20.54 12.44 4.40
CA ILE A 175 20.66 13.61 5.27
C ILE A 175 19.61 13.45 6.38
N GLU A 176 20.07 13.53 7.64
CA GLU A 176 19.20 13.49 8.80
C GLU A 176 18.55 14.85 9.05
N HIS A 177 17.24 14.86 9.20
CA HIS A 177 16.52 16.03 9.70
C HIS A 177 15.41 15.62 10.68
N SER A 178 14.80 16.62 11.33
CA SER A 178 13.70 16.38 12.27
C SER A 178 12.36 16.56 11.58
N VAL A 179 11.42 15.67 11.88
CA VAL A 179 10.02 15.72 11.43
C VAL A 179 9.10 15.56 12.64
N GLU A 180 7.93 16.17 12.58
CA GLU A 180 6.87 15.95 13.54
C GLU A 180 6.08 14.69 13.18
N THR A 181 5.63 13.93 14.18
CA THR A 181 4.82 12.73 13.98
C THR A 181 3.33 13.02 14.14
N VAL A 182 2.52 12.18 13.49
CA VAL A 182 1.07 12.14 13.66
C VAL A 182 0.60 10.68 13.59
N THR A 183 -0.34 10.28 14.46
CA THR A 183 -0.97 8.95 14.32
C THR A 183 -1.98 8.93 13.19
N LEU A 184 -2.22 7.75 12.60
CA LEU A 184 -3.26 7.57 11.59
C LEU A 184 -4.62 8.09 12.08
N GLU A 185 -5.00 7.80 13.33
CA GLU A 185 -6.27 8.26 13.92
C GLU A 185 -6.33 9.79 14.03
N CYS A 186 -5.26 10.44 14.53
CA CYS A 186 -5.19 11.91 14.61
C CYS A 186 -5.23 12.56 13.25
N LEU A 187 -4.45 12.05 12.29
CA LEU A 187 -4.44 12.54 10.90
C LEU A 187 -5.84 12.53 10.30
N LEU A 188 -6.55 11.40 10.42
CA LEU A 188 -7.90 11.26 9.88
C LEU A 188 -8.91 12.19 10.57
N ASN A 189 -8.77 12.40 11.89
CA ASN A 189 -9.65 13.30 12.63
C ASN A 189 -9.40 14.77 12.31
N GLU A 190 -8.15 15.20 12.27
CA GLU A 190 -7.75 16.59 11.97
C GLU A 190 -8.17 17.04 10.57
N HIS A 191 -8.15 16.13 9.61
CA HIS A 191 -8.57 16.39 8.24
C HIS A 191 -10.03 15.99 7.95
N GLU A 192 -10.83 15.73 9.00
CA GLU A 192 -12.25 15.41 8.88
C GLU A 192 -12.54 14.27 7.88
N ALA A 193 -11.66 13.27 7.82
CA ALA A 193 -11.82 12.12 6.93
C ALA A 193 -13.12 11.36 7.25
N PRO A 194 -13.82 10.81 6.24
CA PRO A 194 -15.06 10.08 6.44
C PRO A 194 -14.84 8.81 7.28
N GLU A 195 -15.91 8.29 7.90
CA GLU A 195 -15.86 7.04 8.66
C GLU A 195 -15.56 5.82 7.78
N GLU A 196 -15.94 5.88 6.51
CA GLU A 196 -15.63 4.85 5.52
C GLU A 196 -14.61 5.36 4.51
N ILE A 197 -13.43 4.73 4.52
CA ILE A 197 -12.29 4.97 3.62
C ILE A 197 -12.21 3.81 2.63
N GLN A 198 -12.25 4.11 1.34
CA GLN A 198 -12.24 3.08 0.32
C GLN A 198 -10.87 2.45 0.13
N PHE A 199 -9.79 3.22 0.32
CA PHE A 199 -8.44 2.72 0.08
C PHE A 199 -7.40 3.35 1.02
N LEU A 200 -6.55 2.52 1.61
CA LEU A 200 -5.37 2.91 2.38
C LEU A 200 -4.13 2.26 1.76
N SER A 201 -3.14 3.07 1.43
CA SER A 201 -1.82 2.62 0.97
C SER A 201 -0.75 3.05 1.96
N ILE A 202 0.06 2.11 2.43
CA ILE A 202 1.13 2.35 3.40
C ILE A 202 2.44 1.82 2.83
N ASP A 203 3.36 2.74 2.54
CA ASP A 203 4.69 2.47 2.02
C ASP A 203 5.63 3.50 2.67
N THR A 204 6.22 3.13 3.79
CA THR A 204 6.95 4.06 4.69
C THR A 204 8.32 3.55 5.09
N GLU A 205 8.82 2.55 4.34
CA GLU A 205 10.18 2.05 4.46
C GLU A 205 10.53 1.50 5.86
N GLY A 206 9.58 0.68 6.40
CA GLY A 206 9.79 -0.14 7.60
C GLY A 206 8.93 0.24 8.82
N SER A 207 8.16 1.31 8.78
CA SER A 207 7.31 1.73 9.91
C SER A 207 5.84 1.28 9.82
N GLU A 208 5.47 0.48 8.81
CA GLU A 208 4.10 0.13 8.43
C GLU A 208 3.32 -0.51 9.58
N PHE A 209 3.90 -1.53 10.24
CA PHE A 209 3.26 -2.15 11.41
C PHE A 209 3.07 -1.15 12.55
N ASN A 210 4.07 -0.29 12.78
CA ASN A 210 4.02 0.71 13.84
C ASN A 210 2.86 1.71 13.65
N ILE A 211 2.53 2.04 12.39
CA ILE A 211 1.43 2.95 12.04
C ILE A 211 0.06 2.34 12.39
N ILE A 212 -0.13 1.04 12.13
CA ILE A 212 -1.46 0.41 12.23
C ILE A 212 -1.71 -0.35 13.52
N LYS A 213 -0.66 -0.70 14.31
CA LYS A 213 -0.79 -1.59 15.48
C LYS A 213 -1.80 -1.12 16.52
N ASP A 214 -1.94 0.20 16.70
CA ASP A 214 -2.81 0.82 17.68
C ASP A 214 -4.06 1.48 17.05
N PHE A 215 -4.26 1.32 15.74
CA PHE A 215 -5.39 1.89 15.02
C PHE A 215 -6.69 1.15 15.33
N ASN A 216 -7.76 1.90 15.57
CA ASN A 216 -9.07 1.33 15.88
C ASN A 216 -9.88 1.03 14.62
N PHE A 217 -9.69 -0.15 14.03
CA PHE A 217 -10.43 -0.63 12.87
C PHE A 217 -11.94 -0.82 13.09
N GLN A 218 -12.42 -0.79 14.33
CA GLN A 218 -13.86 -0.87 14.63
C GLN A 218 -14.54 0.50 14.54
N ARG A 219 -13.78 1.57 14.74
CA ARG A 219 -14.29 2.94 14.64
C ARG A 219 -14.35 3.45 13.20
N ARG A 220 -13.36 3.10 12.40
CA ARG A 220 -13.28 3.51 10.99
C ARG A 220 -13.19 2.29 10.10
N LYS A 221 -14.00 2.28 9.07
CA LYS A 221 -14.02 1.22 8.07
C LYS A 221 -13.07 1.56 6.93
N ILE A 222 -12.07 0.72 6.70
CA ILE A 222 -11.18 0.81 5.55
C ILE A 222 -11.45 -0.40 4.67
N ASN A 223 -11.88 -0.17 3.41
CA ASN A 223 -12.37 -1.27 2.57
C ASN A 223 -11.25 -2.09 1.94
N ALA A 224 -10.18 -1.42 1.52
CA ALA A 224 -9.02 -2.06 0.90
C ALA A 224 -7.72 -1.44 1.45
N ILE A 225 -6.72 -2.27 1.67
CA ILE A 225 -5.40 -1.87 2.18
C ILE A 225 -4.33 -2.49 1.30
N CYS A 226 -3.39 -1.68 0.82
CA CYS A 226 -2.08 -2.11 0.36
C CYS A 226 -1.04 -1.69 1.39
N ILE A 227 -0.17 -2.61 1.78
CA ILE A 227 0.83 -2.34 2.80
C ILE A 227 2.15 -3.02 2.45
N GLU A 228 3.21 -2.24 2.43
CA GLU A 228 4.54 -2.74 2.14
C GLU A 228 5.09 -3.55 3.31
N HIS A 229 5.86 -4.58 3.01
CA HIS A 229 6.57 -5.38 4.00
C HIS A 229 8.05 -5.59 3.65
N ASN A 230 8.48 -5.18 2.47
CA ASN A 230 9.87 -5.28 1.96
C ASN A 230 10.56 -6.64 2.25
N TYR A 231 9.77 -7.72 2.23
CA TYR A 231 10.20 -9.09 2.59
C TYR A 231 10.71 -9.26 4.03
N VAL A 232 10.46 -8.29 4.94
CA VAL A 232 10.76 -8.40 6.37
C VAL A 232 9.68 -9.27 7.02
N GLU A 233 9.95 -10.56 7.13
CA GLU A 233 8.97 -11.59 7.52
C GLU A 233 8.35 -11.37 8.91
N GLU A 234 9.06 -10.76 9.85
CA GLU A 234 8.54 -10.45 11.19
C GLU A 234 7.41 -9.41 11.10
N ASN A 235 7.67 -8.30 10.41
CA ASN A 235 6.68 -7.24 10.16
C ASN A 235 5.48 -7.79 9.37
N ARG A 236 5.74 -8.53 8.29
CA ARG A 236 4.71 -9.14 7.47
C ARG A 236 3.76 -10.01 8.27
N LYS A 237 4.29 -10.87 9.14
CA LYS A 237 3.48 -11.74 10.01
C LYS A 237 2.65 -10.94 11.02
N ALA A 238 3.24 -9.91 11.62
CA ALA A 238 2.55 -9.04 12.56
C ALA A 238 1.40 -8.27 11.89
N ILE A 239 1.64 -7.68 10.71
CA ILE A 239 0.63 -7.01 9.88
C ILE A 239 -0.50 -7.98 9.53
N ASN A 240 -0.17 -9.16 9.02
CA ASN A 240 -1.16 -10.17 8.65
C ASN A 240 -2.02 -10.61 9.83
N ALA A 241 -1.41 -10.90 10.99
CA ALA A 241 -2.13 -11.29 12.18
C ALA A 241 -3.09 -10.19 12.66
N LEU A 242 -2.63 -8.92 12.68
CA LEU A 242 -3.43 -7.78 13.08
C LEU A 242 -4.63 -7.58 12.14
N LEU A 243 -4.38 -7.50 10.84
CA LEU A 243 -5.44 -7.24 9.87
C LEU A 243 -6.46 -8.39 9.80
N THR A 244 -5.99 -9.64 9.85
CA THR A 244 -6.88 -10.82 9.86
C THR A 244 -7.76 -10.84 11.12
N SER A 245 -7.21 -10.50 12.29
CA SER A 245 -8.00 -10.41 13.53
C SER A 245 -9.06 -9.29 13.51
N ASN A 246 -8.89 -8.29 12.62
CA ASN A 246 -9.83 -7.21 12.38
C ASN A 246 -10.76 -7.46 11.18
N GLY A 247 -10.84 -8.72 10.69
CA GLY A 247 -11.80 -9.13 9.67
C GLY A 247 -11.33 -8.90 8.23
N TYR A 248 -10.05 -8.61 8.00
CA TYR A 248 -9.50 -8.49 6.65
C TYR A 248 -9.07 -9.85 6.09
N HIS A 249 -9.19 -9.98 4.79
CA HIS A 249 -8.70 -11.13 4.03
C HIS A 249 -7.55 -10.69 3.13
N GLN A 250 -6.40 -11.37 3.25
CA GLN A 250 -5.30 -11.18 2.33
C GLN A 250 -5.67 -11.77 0.97
N ILE A 251 -5.47 -11.00 -0.10
CA ILE A 251 -5.68 -11.43 -1.48
C ILE A 251 -4.37 -11.46 -2.25
N ALA A 252 -4.37 -12.13 -3.41
CA ALA A 252 -3.22 -12.20 -4.32
C ALA A 252 -1.90 -12.61 -3.64
N LYS A 253 -1.97 -13.42 -2.59
CA LYS A 253 -0.82 -13.84 -1.77
C LYS A 253 0.31 -14.42 -2.64
N GLY A 254 1.52 -13.86 -2.46
CA GLY A 254 2.72 -14.27 -3.22
C GLY A 254 2.80 -13.68 -4.64
N LEU A 255 1.81 -12.90 -5.08
CA LEU A 255 1.79 -12.22 -6.38
C LEU A 255 2.14 -10.73 -6.28
N THR A 256 2.01 -10.14 -5.10
CA THR A 256 2.15 -8.71 -4.84
C THR A 256 3.55 -8.28 -4.41
N LYS A 257 4.57 -9.13 -4.65
CA LYS A 257 6.00 -8.85 -4.41
C LYS A 257 6.26 -8.39 -2.97
N TRP A 258 6.68 -7.14 -2.80
CA TRP A 258 7.02 -6.50 -1.52
C TRP A 258 5.82 -5.96 -0.75
N ASP A 259 4.60 -6.02 -1.34
CA ASP A 259 3.33 -5.63 -0.71
C ASP A 259 2.51 -6.85 -0.27
N ASP A 260 1.64 -6.63 0.69
CA ASP A 260 0.46 -7.48 0.91
C ASP A 260 -0.82 -6.66 0.74
N TRP A 261 -1.81 -7.25 0.08
CA TRP A 261 -3.09 -6.60 -0.23
C TRP A 261 -4.22 -7.26 0.56
N TYR A 262 -5.08 -6.42 1.13
CA TYR A 262 -6.17 -6.85 1.99
C TYR A 262 -7.47 -6.20 1.59
N ILE A 263 -8.57 -6.94 1.73
CA ILE A 263 -9.94 -6.43 1.63
C ILE A 263 -10.68 -6.74 2.92
N LEU A 264 -11.53 -5.79 3.36
CA LEU A 264 -12.39 -6.00 4.51
C LEU A 264 -13.46 -7.05 4.16
N GLY A 265 -13.55 -8.10 4.97
CA GLY A 265 -14.60 -9.10 4.85
C GLY A 265 -15.97 -8.44 5.04
N ARG A 266 -16.97 -8.86 4.23
CA ARG A 266 -18.35 -8.47 4.53
C ARG A 266 -18.76 -9.18 5.81
N GLY A 267 -19.24 -8.43 6.80
CA GLY A 267 -19.91 -9.04 7.96
C GLY A 267 -21.00 -10.00 7.44
N GLN A 268 -21.01 -11.20 8.01
CA GLN A 268 -22.07 -12.19 7.74
C GLN A 268 -23.41 -11.68 8.24
#